data_23c73f4cafe3f6f5bb5885c90a6c8581
#
_entry.id   23c73f4cafe3f6f5bb5885c90a6c8581
#
_cell.length_a   1.000
_cell.length_b   1.000
_cell.length_c   1.000
_cell.angle_alpha   90.00
_cell.angle_beta   90.00
_cell.angle_gamma   90.00
#
_symmetry.space_group_name_H-M   'P 1'
#
loop_
_entity.id
_entity.type
_entity.pdbx_description
1 polymer ?
#
loop_
_entity_poly.entity_id
_entity_poly.type
_entity_poly.pdbx_seq_one_letter_code
_entity_poly.pdbx_strand_id
1 'polypeptide(L)'
;MPDEKPEYRVYRARGGLLSRLLNWRDSQRFRPLQRDQRPAEPPPPGARVGTATVEPPPRRPVRVPEGPPSEPWWRRLTWKRVLAGIGIFIVFWTLLSFVLFMVSAHFQSQKVSDATRAALDGSGNLLTSPNNILLLGSDKRPGEKDRGRADTIMLMRYGGGKAARLSIPRDTLVDIPGHGRSKINAAYAIGGPVLMIEALKQYLGIEINHVVEIDFKGFPKFVNALGGVNMTFGKCIVSRFEGRTVRFSKGEHHLDGQDALDVVRVRKNRCDPSQSDLTRARRQQQFLEAVKGRLYNPLVFPRWPWVAWRAPRAIRSDMAGFGLMELYFDTETSGKLKPRILPLQASPAQKQEEVRRFLDG
;
A
#
# COMPACT_ATOMS: atom_id res chain seq x y z
N MET A 1 4.51 -72.43 11.73
CA MET A 1 4.55 -70.98 11.98
C MET A 1 5.39 -70.40 10.87
N PRO A 2 4.83 -69.60 9.94
CA PRO A 2 5.61 -69.03 8.84
C PRO A 2 6.18 -67.67 9.26
N ASP A 3 7.44 -67.47 8.83
CA ASP A 3 8.24 -66.28 9.01
C ASP A 3 7.62 -65.04 8.32
N GLU A 4 7.26 -64.06 9.10
CA GLU A 4 6.86 -62.76 8.59
C GLU A 4 8.09 -61.89 8.28
N LYS A 5 8.34 -61.61 6.98
CA LYS A 5 9.32 -60.65 6.54
C LYS A 5 8.81 -59.22 6.71
N PRO A 6 9.56 -58.26 7.24
CA PRO A 6 9.13 -56.89 7.36
C PRO A 6 9.07 -56.22 5.98
N GLU A 7 7.91 -55.67 5.65
CA GLU A 7 7.68 -54.82 4.48
C GLU A 7 8.34 -53.43 4.65
N TYR A 8 9.38 -53.17 3.89
CA TYR A 8 9.94 -51.82 3.79
C TYR A 8 9.15 -51.01 2.77
N ARG A 9 8.42 -50.00 3.21
CA ARG A 9 7.83 -48.96 2.34
C ARG A 9 8.91 -47.96 1.95
N VAL A 10 9.35 -48.01 0.70
CA VAL A 10 10.27 -47.00 0.13
C VAL A 10 9.43 -45.75 -0.23
N TYR A 11 9.57 -44.67 0.54
CA TYR A 11 9.05 -43.39 0.16
C TYR A 11 9.92 -42.75 -0.92
N ARG A 12 9.43 -42.69 -2.15
CA ARG A 12 10.04 -41.87 -3.21
C ARG A 12 9.62 -40.39 -2.95
N ALA A 13 10.54 -39.58 -2.50
CA ALA A 13 10.37 -38.14 -2.49
C ALA A 13 10.22 -37.63 -3.94
N ARG A 14 9.10 -36.99 -4.26
CA ARG A 14 8.93 -36.26 -5.52
C ARG A 14 9.83 -35.02 -5.48
N GLY A 15 10.94 -35.07 -6.20
CA GLY A 15 11.84 -33.94 -6.37
C GLY A 15 11.12 -32.82 -7.13
N GLY A 16 11.08 -31.63 -6.55
CA GLY A 16 10.56 -30.41 -7.16
C GLY A 16 11.44 -29.94 -8.34
N LEU A 17 10.91 -29.04 -9.15
CA LEU A 17 11.53 -28.49 -10.38
C LEU A 17 12.97 -27.97 -10.19
N LEU A 18 13.35 -27.53 -8.99
CA LEU A 18 14.71 -27.05 -8.67
C LEU A 18 15.77 -28.16 -8.61
N SER A 19 15.41 -29.41 -8.29
CA SER A 19 16.36 -30.53 -8.27
C SER A 19 16.74 -30.99 -9.68
N ARG A 20 15.93 -30.70 -10.71
CA ARG A 20 16.23 -31.02 -12.11
C ARG A 20 17.27 -30.09 -12.74
N LEU A 21 17.36 -28.85 -12.29
CA LEU A 21 18.32 -27.86 -12.79
C LEU A 21 19.72 -28.02 -12.19
N LEU A 22 19.83 -28.54 -10.98
CA LEU A 22 21.11 -28.76 -10.32
C LEU A 22 21.82 -30.06 -10.77
N ASN A 23 21.08 -31.07 -11.20
CA ASN A 23 21.66 -32.35 -11.66
C ASN A 23 22.17 -32.35 -13.10
N TRP A 24 21.92 -31.29 -13.90
CA TRP A 24 22.40 -31.25 -15.29
C TRP A 24 23.91 -30.97 -15.41
N ARG A 25 24.52 -30.47 -14.35
CA ARG A 25 25.94 -30.05 -14.37
C ARG A 25 26.92 -31.17 -13.96
N ASP A 26 26.43 -32.21 -13.29
CA ASP A 26 27.30 -33.31 -12.79
C ASP A 26 27.33 -34.56 -13.68
N SER A 27 26.49 -34.64 -14.71
CA SER A 27 26.41 -35.83 -15.58
C SER A 27 27.55 -35.95 -16.60
N GLN A 28 28.46 -34.97 -16.68
CA GLN A 28 29.59 -35.01 -17.64
C GLN A 28 30.94 -35.47 -17.07
N ARG A 29 31.01 -35.92 -15.80
CA ARG A 29 32.29 -36.25 -15.16
C ARG A 29 32.54 -37.74 -14.87
N PHE A 30 31.63 -38.62 -15.18
CA PHE A 30 31.88 -40.04 -15.00
C PHE A 30 32.10 -40.74 -16.35
N ARG A 31 33.37 -40.88 -16.78
CA ARG A 31 33.78 -41.91 -17.76
C ARG A 31 33.85 -43.24 -17.00
N PRO A 32 33.13 -44.27 -17.43
CA PRO A 32 33.34 -45.63 -16.86
C PRO A 32 34.74 -46.11 -17.24
N LEU A 33 35.51 -46.54 -16.23
CA LEU A 33 36.75 -47.25 -16.43
C LEU A 33 36.40 -48.58 -17.12
N GLN A 34 36.78 -48.73 -18.38
CA GLN A 34 36.76 -50.01 -19.08
C GLN A 34 37.76 -50.95 -18.39
N ARG A 35 37.25 -52.00 -17.78
CA ARG A 35 38.02 -53.07 -17.21
C ARG A 35 38.53 -53.90 -18.40
N ASP A 36 39.82 -53.79 -18.69
CA ASP A 36 40.52 -54.70 -19.64
C ASP A 36 40.34 -56.12 -19.14
N GLN A 37 39.42 -56.87 -19.74
CA GLN A 37 39.31 -58.31 -19.56
C GLN A 37 40.25 -58.97 -20.58
N ARG A 38 41.51 -59.17 -20.23
CA ARG A 38 42.35 -60.21 -20.93
C ARG A 38 41.91 -61.57 -20.42
N PRO A 39 41.61 -62.51 -21.28
CA PRO A 39 41.35 -63.88 -20.88
C PRO A 39 42.61 -64.48 -20.19
N ALA A 40 42.43 -65.11 -19.04
CA ALA A 40 43.48 -65.78 -18.34
C ALA A 40 43.91 -66.99 -19.17
N GLU A 41 45.21 -67.09 -19.44
CA GLU A 41 45.85 -68.29 -20.06
C GLU A 41 45.66 -69.49 -19.16
N PRO A 42 45.33 -70.69 -19.71
CA PRO A 42 45.18 -71.92 -18.92
C PRO A 42 46.54 -72.41 -18.37
N PRO A 43 46.57 -72.90 -17.13
CA PRO A 43 47.80 -73.35 -16.51
C PRO A 43 48.35 -74.67 -17.20
N PRO A 44 49.66 -74.83 -17.23
CA PRO A 44 50.30 -76.03 -17.86
C PRO A 44 49.94 -77.31 -17.10
N PRO A 45 49.78 -78.43 -17.79
CA PRO A 45 49.40 -79.70 -17.18
C PRO A 45 50.58 -80.30 -16.36
N GLY A 46 50.35 -80.46 -15.05
CA GLY A 46 51.29 -81.17 -14.19
C GLY A 46 51.55 -80.60 -12.79
N ALA A 47 50.97 -79.47 -12.39
CA ALA A 47 51.18 -78.94 -11.05
C ALA A 47 50.24 -79.60 -10.03
N ARG A 48 50.82 -80.42 -9.10
CA ARG A 48 50.06 -80.92 -7.93
C ARG A 48 49.61 -79.73 -7.04
N VAL A 49 48.32 -79.58 -6.89
CA VAL A 49 47.77 -78.62 -6.02
C VAL A 49 47.92 -79.09 -4.57
N GLY A 50 48.88 -78.49 -3.87
CA GLY A 50 48.93 -78.56 -2.41
C GLY A 50 47.91 -77.62 -1.84
N THR A 51 46.90 -78.11 -1.12
CA THR A 51 45.95 -77.33 -0.36
C THR A 51 46.61 -76.68 0.86
N ALA A 52 47.37 -75.62 0.62
CA ALA A 52 47.76 -74.74 1.73
C ALA A 52 46.67 -73.68 1.86
N THR A 53 45.89 -73.78 2.93
CA THR A 53 44.95 -72.74 3.33
C THR A 53 45.74 -71.50 3.78
N VAL A 54 46.05 -70.60 2.85
CA VAL A 54 46.68 -69.30 3.17
C VAL A 54 45.58 -68.39 3.62
N GLU A 55 45.51 -68.19 4.93
CA GLU A 55 44.67 -67.22 5.53
C GLU A 55 45.06 -65.81 4.99
N PRO A 56 44.17 -65.04 4.35
CA PRO A 56 44.56 -63.77 3.79
C PRO A 56 44.96 -62.82 4.93
N PRO A 57 46.07 -62.08 4.79
CA PRO A 57 46.51 -61.16 5.84
C PRO A 57 45.40 -60.16 6.16
N PRO A 58 45.24 -59.78 7.45
CA PRO A 58 44.21 -58.81 7.86
C PRO A 58 44.36 -57.51 7.05
N ARG A 59 43.34 -57.19 6.27
CA ARG A 59 43.31 -55.94 5.50
C ARG A 59 43.41 -54.78 6.47
N ARG A 60 44.52 -54.07 6.48
CA ARG A 60 44.66 -52.82 7.23
C ARG A 60 43.52 -51.88 6.77
N PRO A 61 42.77 -51.30 7.68
CA PRO A 61 41.75 -50.33 7.30
C PRO A 61 42.43 -49.20 6.50
N VAL A 62 42.03 -49.04 5.26
CA VAL A 62 42.46 -47.92 4.43
C VAL A 62 41.85 -46.68 5.12
N ARG A 63 42.66 -45.88 5.81
CA ARG A 63 42.25 -44.56 6.27
C ARG A 63 41.99 -43.75 5.02
N VAL A 64 40.71 -43.60 4.67
CA VAL A 64 40.28 -42.59 3.71
C VAL A 64 40.65 -41.22 4.35
N PRO A 65 41.50 -40.43 3.69
CA PRO A 65 41.79 -39.11 4.23
C PRO A 65 40.47 -38.35 4.33
N GLU A 66 40.08 -38.05 5.54
CA GLU A 66 38.97 -37.10 5.78
C GLU A 66 39.37 -35.80 5.10
N GLY A 67 38.68 -35.47 4.05
CA GLY A 67 38.87 -34.16 3.40
C GLY A 67 38.69 -33.06 4.44
N PRO A 68 39.39 -31.91 4.31
CA PRO A 68 39.26 -30.82 5.26
C PRO A 68 37.77 -30.52 5.45
N PRO A 69 37.31 -30.31 6.72
CA PRO A 69 35.92 -30.01 7.00
C PRO A 69 35.52 -28.84 6.13
N SER A 70 34.42 -29.00 5.37
CA SER A 70 33.92 -27.99 4.48
C SER A 70 33.61 -26.72 5.32
N GLU A 71 34.41 -25.69 5.13
CA GLU A 71 34.16 -24.44 5.86
C GLU A 71 32.74 -23.97 5.57
N PRO A 72 31.96 -23.64 6.62
CA PRO A 72 30.58 -23.21 6.46
C PRO A 72 30.55 -21.98 5.59
N TRP A 73 29.62 -21.94 4.61
CA TRP A 73 29.49 -20.89 3.58
C TRP A 73 29.42 -19.47 4.13
N TRP A 74 28.97 -19.27 5.39
CA TRP A 74 28.91 -17.95 6.05
C TRP A 74 30.30 -17.36 6.37
N ARG A 75 31.37 -18.15 6.52
CA ARG A 75 32.75 -17.64 6.68
C ARG A 75 33.26 -16.92 5.43
N ARG A 76 32.65 -17.20 4.26
CA ARG A 76 32.97 -16.52 2.99
C ARG A 76 32.20 -15.22 2.78
N LEU A 77 31.27 -14.87 3.71
CA LEU A 77 30.53 -13.63 3.67
C LEU A 77 31.42 -12.48 4.17
N THR A 78 31.98 -11.75 3.24
CA THR A 78 32.67 -10.50 3.58
C THR A 78 31.63 -9.43 3.88
N TRP A 79 31.90 -8.53 4.83
CA TRP A 79 31.06 -7.37 5.18
C TRP A 79 30.56 -6.60 3.95
N LYS A 80 31.44 -6.43 2.94
CA LYS A 80 31.09 -5.78 1.68
C LYS A 80 29.96 -6.50 0.92
N ARG A 81 29.96 -7.84 0.89
CA ARG A 81 28.91 -8.64 0.24
C ARG A 81 27.60 -8.58 1.00
N VAL A 82 27.64 -8.53 2.33
CA VAL A 82 26.45 -8.34 3.17
C VAL A 82 25.82 -6.98 2.92
N LEU A 83 26.61 -5.91 2.92
CA LEU A 83 26.14 -4.55 2.61
C LEU A 83 25.57 -4.46 1.19
N ALA A 84 26.24 -5.05 0.19
CA ALA A 84 25.74 -5.08 -1.16
C ALA A 84 24.40 -5.84 -1.25
N GLY A 85 24.26 -6.97 -0.56
CA GLY A 85 23.02 -7.74 -0.48
C GLY A 85 21.87 -6.92 0.16
N ILE A 86 22.16 -6.21 1.26
CA ILE A 86 21.19 -5.31 1.90
C ILE A 86 20.79 -4.17 0.93
N GLY A 87 21.76 -3.56 0.25
CA GLY A 87 21.50 -2.51 -0.73
C GLY A 87 20.59 -2.99 -1.87
N ILE A 88 20.92 -4.15 -2.45
CA ILE A 88 20.10 -4.78 -3.50
C ILE A 88 18.69 -5.09 -2.99
N PHE A 89 18.56 -5.61 -1.75
CA PHE A 89 17.26 -5.89 -1.14
C PHE A 89 16.43 -4.61 -0.96
N ILE A 90 17.04 -3.51 -0.47
CA ILE A 90 16.37 -2.22 -0.30
C ILE A 90 15.86 -1.70 -1.65
N VAL A 91 16.70 -1.72 -2.68
CA VAL A 91 16.33 -1.28 -4.04
C VAL A 91 15.19 -2.16 -4.58
N PHE A 92 15.31 -3.47 -4.50
CA PHE A 92 14.28 -4.40 -4.95
C PHE A 92 12.94 -4.15 -4.21
N TRP A 93 12.98 -3.98 -2.87
CA TRP A 93 11.79 -3.77 -2.04
C TRP A 93 11.09 -2.46 -2.35
N THR A 94 11.88 -1.41 -2.61
CA THR A 94 11.36 -0.09 -3.02
C THR A 94 10.73 -0.15 -4.41
N LEU A 95 11.41 -0.79 -5.38
CA LEU A 95 10.87 -0.97 -6.74
C LEU A 95 9.59 -1.82 -6.73
N LEU A 96 9.56 -2.90 -5.95
CA LEU A 96 8.36 -3.72 -5.78
C LEU A 96 7.21 -2.88 -5.21
N SER A 97 7.47 -2.07 -4.19
CA SER A 97 6.47 -1.17 -3.60
C SER A 97 5.96 -0.16 -4.62
N PHE A 98 6.86 0.43 -5.40
CA PHE A 98 6.49 1.37 -6.47
C PHE A 98 5.60 0.71 -7.53
N VAL A 99 5.98 -0.46 -8.03
CA VAL A 99 5.17 -1.20 -9.02
C VAL A 99 3.79 -1.55 -8.46
N LEU A 100 3.72 -2.04 -7.22
CA LEU A 100 2.45 -2.35 -6.57
C LEU A 100 1.56 -1.11 -6.39
N PHE A 101 2.16 0.05 -6.07
CA PHE A 101 1.44 1.32 -6.01
C PHE A 101 0.88 1.70 -7.37
N MET A 102 1.70 1.68 -8.43
CA MET A 102 1.29 2.03 -9.80
C MET A 102 0.16 1.13 -10.30
N VAL A 103 0.31 -0.18 -10.13
CA VAL A 103 -0.73 -1.16 -10.51
C VAL A 103 -2.02 -0.93 -9.72
N SER A 104 -1.92 -0.74 -8.40
CA SER A 104 -3.09 -0.50 -7.56
C SER A 104 -3.79 0.81 -7.91
N ALA A 105 -3.03 1.89 -8.17
CA ALA A 105 -3.57 3.19 -8.57
C ALA A 105 -4.25 3.13 -9.94
N HIS A 106 -3.64 2.42 -10.90
CA HIS A 106 -4.25 2.19 -12.21
C HIS A 106 -5.63 1.51 -12.08
N PHE A 107 -5.73 0.40 -11.31
CA PHE A 107 -7.02 -0.26 -11.10
C PHE A 107 -8.04 0.62 -10.36
N GLN A 108 -7.61 1.54 -9.51
CA GLN A 108 -8.53 2.43 -8.81
C GLN A 108 -9.02 3.56 -9.71
N SER A 109 -8.15 4.11 -10.57
CA SER A 109 -8.55 5.15 -11.51
C SER A 109 -9.60 4.64 -12.50
N GLN A 110 -9.57 3.36 -12.89
CA GLN A 110 -10.59 2.76 -13.75
C GLN A 110 -11.99 2.65 -13.11
N LYS A 111 -12.10 2.83 -11.78
CA LYS A 111 -13.39 2.79 -11.08
C LYS A 111 -14.15 4.10 -11.11
N VAL A 112 -13.53 5.17 -11.55
CA VAL A 112 -14.20 6.45 -11.79
C VAL A 112 -14.95 6.34 -13.11
N SER A 113 -16.25 6.66 -13.10
CA SER A 113 -17.10 6.56 -14.28
C SER A 113 -16.68 7.53 -15.38
N ASP A 114 -16.91 7.16 -16.63
CA ASP A 114 -16.62 8.03 -17.77
C ASP A 114 -17.43 9.35 -17.68
N ALA A 115 -18.66 9.29 -17.16
CA ALA A 115 -19.47 10.49 -16.91
C ALA A 115 -18.77 11.43 -15.91
N THR A 116 -18.13 10.90 -14.84
CA THR A 116 -17.37 11.72 -13.90
C THR A 116 -16.14 12.35 -14.58
N ARG A 117 -15.43 11.59 -15.42
CA ARG A 117 -14.29 12.11 -16.18
C ARG A 117 -14.70 13.20 -17.17
N ALA A 118 -15.85 13.03 -17.82
CA ALA A 118 -16.40 14.01 -18.77
C ALA A 118 -16.87 15.31 -18.07
N ALA A 119 -17.24 15.24 -16.78
CA ALA A 119 -17.60 16.43 -16.02
C ALA A 119 -16.41 17.26 -15.55
N LEU A 120 -15.19 16.68 -15.55
CA LEU A 120 -13.95 17.37 -15.20
C LEU A 120 -13.44 18.23 -16.38
N ASP A 121 -12.72 19.27 -16.05
CA ASP A 121 -12.03 20.12 -17.03
C ASP A 121 -10.65 19.52 -17.39
N GLY A 122 -10.09 19.96 -18.49
CA GLY A 122 -8.75 19.54 -18.89
C GLY A 122 -7.71 19.85 -17.82
N SER A 123 -6.81 18.92 -17.56
CA SER A 123 -5.73 19.07 -16.59
C SER A 123 -4.39 19.24 -17.27
N GLY A 124 -3.56 20.15 -16.73
CA GLY A 124 -2.13 20.21 -17.04
C GLY A 124 -1.31 19.27 -16.15
N ASN A 125 0.01 19.24 -16.38
CA ASN A 125 0.91 18.56 -15.46
C ASN A 125 0.93 19.28 -14.11
N LEU A 126 0.70 18.54 -13.01
CA LEU A 126 0.62 19.10 -11.64
C LEU A 126 1.89 19.84 -11.22
N LEU A 127 3.08 19.44 -11.72
CA LEU A 127 4.33 20.11 -11.37
C LEU A 127 4.49 21.48 -12.04
N THR A 128 3.85 21.70 -13.20
CA THR A 128 4.06 22.93 -13.99
C THR A 128 2.83 23.81 -14.07
N SER A 129 1.65 23.25 -13.91
CA SER A 129 0.39 23.96 -14.08
C SER A 129 -0.51 23.79 -12.85
N PRO A 130 -1.12 24.87 -12.34
CA PRO A 130 -2.02 24.76 -11.21
C PRO A 130 -3.30 24.02 -11.60
N ASN A 131 -3.65 22.99 -10.87
CA ASN A 131 -4.87 22.20 -11.02
C ASN A 131 -5.76 22.31 -9.78
N ASN A 132 -7.06 22.36 -9.96
CA ASN A 132 -8.05 22.35 -8.90
C ASN A 132 -8.55 20.92 -8.70
N ILE A 133 -8.36 20.39 -7.51
CA ILE A 133 -8.70 19.02 -7.13
C ILE A 133 -9.85 19.07 -6.15
N LEU A 134 -10.96 18.42 -6.50
CA LEU A 134 -12.11 18.30 -5.61
C LEU A 134 -11.95 17.07 -4.71
N LEU A 135 -11.80 17.28 -3.41
CA LEU A 135 -11.79 16.22 -2.40
C LEU A 135 -13.19 16.05 -1.84
N LEU A 136 -13.74 14.85 -1.95
CA LEU A 136 -15.05 14.46 -1.43
C LEU A 136 -14.90 13.37 -0.36
N GLY A 137 -15.49 13.58 0.80
CA GLY A 137 -15.68 12.55 1.82
C GLY A 137 -17.15 12.19 1.91
N SER A 138 -17.50 11.01 1.46
CA SER A 138 -18.89 10.51 1.47
C SER A 138 -19.09 9.44 2.53
N ASP A 139 -20.24 9.49 3.22
CA ASP A 139 -20.64 8.50 4.22
C ASP A 139 -21.51 7.36 3.64
N LYS A 140 -21.31 7.04 2.37
CA LYS A 140 -22.04 5.95 1.72
C LYS A 140 -21.96 4.67 2.53
N ARG A 141 -23.11 4.24 3.07
CA ARG A 141 -23.21 2.99 3.85
C ARG A 141 -23.30 1.78 2.93
N PRO A 142 -22.71 0.63 3.35
CA PRO A 142 -22.91 -0.63 2.64
C PRO A 142 -24.37 -1.04 2.67
N GLY A 143 -24.97 -1.28 1.49
CA GLY A 143 -26.34 -1.77 1.37
C GLY A 143 -27.41 -0.70 1.25
N GLU A 144 -27.11 0.58 1.44
CA GLU A 144 -28.04 1.65 1.13
C GLU A 144 -28.15 1.84 -0.39
N LYS A 145 -29.38 1.89 -0.89
CA LYS A 145 -29.70 2.26 -2.28
C LYS A 145 -29.34 3.72 -2.56
N ASP A 146 -29.26 4.54 -1.51
CA ASP A 146 -28.85 5.94 -1.55
C ASP A 146 -27.34 6.06 -1.79
N ARG A 147 -26.94 7.05 -2.59
CA ARG A 147 -25.52 7.35 -2.89
C ARG A 147 -24.73 7.88 -1.69
N GLY A 148 -25.38 8.08 -0.52
CA GLY A 148 -24.84 8.75 0.64
C GLY A 148 -24.77 10.26 0.44
N ARG A 149 -24.22 10.99 1.40
CA ARG A 149 -24.05 12.44 1.33
C ARG A 149 -22.58 12.80 1.42
N ALA A 150 -22.16 13.79 0.63
CA ALA A 150 -20.83 14.35 0.79
C ALA A 150 -20.78 15.22 2.04
N ASP A 151 -20.11 14.71 3.05
CA ASP A 151 -19.99 15.40 4.35
C ASP A 151 -18.72 16.25 4.44
N THR A 152 -17.75 15.97 3.60
CA THR A 152 -16.54 16.77 3.41
C THR A 152 -16.46 17.17 1.95
N ILE A 153 -16.43 18.47 1.68
CA ILE A 153 -16.29 19.05 0.36
C ILE A 153 -15.14 20.06 0.45
N MET A 154 -14.07 19.81 -0.24
CA MET A 154 -12.88 20.64 -0.19
C MET A 154 -12.26 20.76 -1.57
N LEU A 155 -11.91 21.96 -1.95
CA LEU A 155 -11.09 22.24 -3.10
C LEU A 155 -9.64 22.40 -2.67
N MET A 156 -8.74 21.76 -3.39
CA MET A 156 -7.30 21.89 -3.25
C MET A 156 -6.74 22.36 -4.57
N ARG A 157 -5.86 23.34 -4.53
CA ARG A 157 -5.14 23.85 -5.70
C ARG A 157 -3.68 23.54 -5.51
N TYR A 158 -3.12 22.82 -6.48
CA TYR A 158 -1.72 22.46 -6.49
C TYR A 158 -1.14 22.60 -7.89
N GLY A 159 0.16 22.83 -7.98
CA GLY A 159 0.92 22.91 -9.20
C GLY A 159 1.34 24.33 -9.58
N GLY A 160 2.40 24.43 -10.37
CA GLY A 160 2.95 25.70 -10.82
C GLY A 160 3.44 26.61 -9.67
N GLY A 161 3.87 26.03 -8.55
CA GLY A 161 4.30 26.78 -7.37
C GLY A 161 3.16 27.38 -6.54
N LYS A 162 1.90 27.05 -6.86
CA LYS A 162 0.72 27.50 -6.12
C LYS A 162 0.14 26.39 -5.26
N ALA A 163 -0.30 26.77 -4.04
CA ALA A 163 -0.93 25.81 -3.15
C ALA A 163 -1.98 26.52 -2.28
N ALA A 164 -3.25 26.10 -2.42
CA ALA A 164 -4.36 26.64 -1.68
C ALA A 164 -5.37 25.55 -1.31
N ARG A 165 -6.14 25.79 -0.27
CA ARG A 165 -7.21 24.92 0.18
C ARG A 165 -8.42 25.71 0.58
N LEU A 166 -9.60 25.34 0.02
CA LEU A 166 -10.90 25.95 0.33
C LEU A 166 -11.89 24.87 0.73
N SER A 167 -12.34 24.90 1.97
CA SER A 167 -13.40 24.03 2.49
C SER A 167 -14.76 24.66 2.20
N ILE A 168 -15.68 23.89 1.65
CA ILE A 168 -17.05 24.31 1.35
C ILE A 168 -17.99 23.64 2.36
N PRO A 169 -18.73 24.43 3.19
CA PRO A 169 -19.66 23.83 4.11
C PRO A 169 -20.77 23.07 3.37
N ARG A 170 -21.07 21.85 3.80
CA ARG A 170 -22.05 20.97 3.17
C ARG A 170 -23.49 21.55 3.10
N ASP A 171 -23.80 22.49 4.00
CA ASP A 171 -25.10 23.14 4.10
C ASP A 171 -25.19 24.44 3.28
N THR A 172 -24.14 24.77 2.49
CA THR A 172 -24.14 25.93 1.57
C THR A 172 -25.25 25.77 0.55
N LEU A 173 -26.07 26.81 0.42
CA LEU A 173 -27.17 26.84 -0.54
C LEU A 173 -26.65 27.22 -1.92
N VAL A 174 -26.90 26.34 -2.89
CA VAL A 174 -26.50 26.52 -4.29
C VAL A 174 -27.64 26.12 -5.22
N ASP A 175 -27.59 26.60 -6.44
CA ASP A 175 -28.48 26.14 -7.50
C ASP A 175 -27.88 24.88 -8.12
N ILE A 176 -28.56 23.73 -7.91
CA ILE A 176 -28.13 22.43 -8.43
C ILE A 176 -28.71 22.27 -9.84
N PRO A 177 -27.89 22.05 -10.86
CA PRO A 177 -28.36 21.87 -12.24
C PRO A 177 -29.50 20.85 -12.35
N GLY A 178 -30.63 21.28 -12.92
CA GLY A 178 -31.84 20.43 -13.09
C GLY A 178 -32.64 20.15 -11.81
N HIS A 179 -32.21 20.64 -10.61
CA HIS A 179 -32.86 20.32 -9.33
C HIS A 179 -33.15 21.54 -8.46
N GLY A 180 -32.87 22.76 -8.98
CA GLY A 180 -33.17 24.02 -8.27
C GLY A 180 -32.27 24.26 -7.05
N ARG A 181 -32.67 25.21 -6.23
CA ARG A 181 -31.89 25.70 -5.08
C ARG A 181 -31.98 24.74 -3.90
N SER A 182 -30.83 24.20 -3.47
CA SER A 182 -30.74 23.26 -2.35
C SER A 182 -29.36 23.34 -1.67
N LYS A 183 -29.16 22.54 -0.60
CA LYS A 183 -27.86 22.37 0.02
C LYS A 183 -26.91 21.63 -0.91
N ILE A 184 -25.66 22.10 -0.99
CA ILE A 184 -24.65 21.50 -1.91
C ILE A 184 -24.46 19.99 -1.72
N ASN A 185 -24.58 19.47 -0.48
CA ASN A 185 -24.47 18.03 -0.22
C ASN A 185 -25.59 17.19 -0.88
N ALA A 186 -26.73 17.79 -1.22
CA ALA A 186 -27.80 17.14 -1.95
C ALA A 186 -27.41 16.80 -3.38
N ALA A 187 -26.55 17.62 -4.03
CA ALA A 187 -26.03 17.32 -5.37
C ALA A 187 -25.35 15.94 -5.42
N TYR A 188 -24.56 15.60 -4.39
CA TYR A 188 -23.93 14.30 -4.32
C TYR A 188 -24.93 13.15 -4.10
N ALA A 189 -25.93 13.36 -3.26
CA ALA A 189 -26.98 12.35 -3.02
C ALA A 189 -27.80 12.06 -4.28
N ILE A 190 -28.12 13.09 -5.06
CA ILE A 190 -28.94 13.03 -6.28
C ILE A 190 -28.14 12.45 -7.45
N GLY A 191 -27.03 13.08 -7.85
CA GLY A 191 -26.27 12.80 -9.06
C GLY A 191 -24.85 12.29 -8.83
N GLY A 192 -24.43 12.09 -7.56
CA GLY A 192 -23.07 11.63 -7.23
C GLY A 192 -22.01 12.69 -7.55
N PRO A 193 -20.76 12.25 -7.84
CA PRO A 193 -19.67 13.17 -8.12
C PRO A 193 -19.93 14.06 -9.35
N VAL A 194 -20.63 13.57 -10.36
CA VAL A 194 -20.95 14.34 -11.59
C VAL A 194 -21.69 15.62 -11.24
N LEU A 195 -22.86 15.47 -10.64
CA LEU A 195 -23.72 16.62 -10.29
C LEU A 195 -23.07 17.53 -9.23
N MET A 196 -22.24 16.95 -8.35
CA MET A 196 -21.47 17.75 -7.40
C MET A 196 -20.42 18.63 -8.11
N ILE A 197 -19.70 18.11 -9.09
CA ILE A 197 -18.72 18.85 -9.90
C ILE A 197 -19.44 19.98 -10.65
N GLU A 198 -20.53 19.68 -11.35
CA GLU A 198 -21.30 20.66 -12.11
C GLU A 198 -21.85 21.77 -11.22
N ALA A 199 -22.45 21.42 -10.07
CA ALA A 199 -22.98 22.40 -9.12
C ALA A 199 -21.89 23.30 -8.54
N LEU A 200 -20.70 22.75 -8.24
CA LEU A 200 -19.57 23.53 -7.74
C LEU A 200 -18.97 24.44 -8.81
N LYS A 201 -18.82 23.95 -10.04
CA LYS A 201 -18.35 24.77 -11.18
C LYS A 201 -19.29 25.95 -11.42
N GLN A 202 -20.59 25.69 -11.46
CA GLN A 202 -21.59 26.74 -11.60
C GLN A 202 -21.59 27.75 -10.42
N TYR A 203 -21.46 27.24 -9.19
CA TYR A 203 -21.52 28.09 -7.98
C TYR A 203 -20.28 28.97 -7.82
N LEU A 204 -19.07 28.40 -8.06
CA LEU A 204 -17.80 29.09 -7.82
C LEU A 204 -17.23 29.78 -9.06
N GLY A 205 -17.64 29.37 -10.26
CA GLY A 205 -17.12 29.89 -11.53
C GLY A 205 -15.66 29.50 -11.80
N ILE A 206 -15.26 28.29 -11.35
CA ILE A 206 -13.89 27.78 -11.51
C ILE A 206 -13.90 26.42 -12.20
N GLU A 207 -12.80 26.10 -12.85
CA GLU A 207 -12.53 24.76 -13.37
C GLU A 207 -12.25 23.77 -12.25
N ILE A 208 -12.65 22.51 -12.43
CA ILE A 208 -12.30 21.38 -11.55
C ILE A 208 -11.64 20.31 -12.42
N ASN A 209 -10.34 20.12 -12.22
CA ASN A 209 -9.51 19.29 -13.11
C ASN A 209 -9.47 17.83 -12.64
N HIS A 210 -9.52 17.59 -11.32
CA HIS A 210 -9.46 16.25 -10.75
C HIS A 210 -10.45 16.06 -9.62
N VAL A 211 -10.83 14.79 -9.36
CA VAL A 211 -11.66 14.42 -8.22
C VAL A 211 -10.99 13.31 -7.40
N VAL A 212 -11.06 13.47 -6.08
CA VAL A 212 -10.63 12.47 -5.11
C VAL A 212 -11.75 12.21 -4.13
N GLU A 213 -12.27 10.99 -4.12
CA GLU A 213 -13.26 10.54 -3.14
C GLU A 213 -12.59 9.65 -2.09
N ILE A 214 -12.80 9.91 -0.81
CA ILE A 214 -12.31 9.06 0.27
C ILE A 214 -13.21 7.82 0.36
N ASP A 215 -12.62 6.64 0.21
CA ASP A 215 -13.34 5.37 0.39
C ASP A 215 -13.26 4.92 1.85
N PHE A 216 -14.36 5.06 2.56
CA PHE A 216 -14.45 4.68 3.99
C PHE A 216 -14.28 3.18 4.25
N LYS A 217 -14.33 2.31 3.22
CA LYS A 217 -13.99 0.87 3.33
C LYS A 217 -12.50 0.64 3.13
N GLY A 218 -11.89 1.41 2.24
CA GLY A 218 -10.46 1.34 1.94
C GLY A 218 -9.58 2.01 3.00
N PHE A 219 -10.05 3.12 3.55
CA PHE A 219 -9.33 3.93 4.53
C PHE A 219 -8.85 3.13 5.76
N PRO A 220 -9.71 2.37 6.49
CA PRO A 220 -9.23 1.56 7.61
C PRO A 220 -8.18 0.53 7.23
N LYS A 221 -8.33 -0.08 6.05
CA LYS A 221 -7.39 -1.09 5.54
C LYS A 221 -6.02 -0.50 5.22
N PHE A 222 -6.00 0.75 4.75
CA PHE A 222 -4.76 1.49 4.52
C PHE A 222 -4.06 1.81 5.86
N VAL A 223 -4.78 2.36 6.84
CA VAL A 223 -4.21 2.67 8.16
C VAL A 223 -3.70 1.42 8.86
N ASN A 224 -4.43 0.31 8.78
CA ASN A 224 -3.99 -0.99 9.33
C ASN A 224 -2.74 -1.53 8.60
N ALA A 225 -2.60 -1.28 7.30
CA ALA A 225 -1.39 -1.65 6.56
C ALA A 225 -0.15 -0.90 7.05
N LEU A 226 -0.31 0.38 7.44
CA LEU A 226 0.73 1.16 8.12
C LEU A 226 1.07 0.62 9.52
N GLY A 227 0.22 -0.24 10.07
CA GLY A 227 0.31 -0.71 11.46
C GLY A 227 -0.27 0.29 12.44
N GLY A 228 -1.30 1.04 12.05
CA GLY A 228 -1.92 2.09 12.84
C GLY A 228 -1.16 3.41 12.82
N VAL A 229 -1.74 4.43 13.43
CA VAL A 229 -1.17 5.78 13.56
C VAL A 229 -1.24 6.25 15.02
N ASN A 230 -0.27 7.03 15.44
CA ASN A 230 -0.29 7.65 16.77
C ASN A 230 -0.82 9.08 16.66
N MET A 231 -1.81 9.41 17.48
CA MET A 231 -2.37 10.76 17.58
C MET A 231 -2.45 11.22 19.02
N THR A 232 -2.15 12.50 19.26
CA THR A 232 -2.22 13.10 20.58
C THR A 232 -3.46 13.99 20.67
N PHE A 233 -4.33 13.72 21.64
CA PHE A 233 -5.55 14.53 21.87
C PHE A 233 -5.33 15.50 23.02
N GLY A 234 -5.57 16.80 22.77
CA GLY A 234 -5.51 17.85 23.79
C GLY A 234 -6.66 17.78 24.80
N LYS A 235 -7.80 17.21 24.39
CA LYS A 235 -9.01 16.99 25.19
C LYS A 235 -9.56 15.59 24.88
N CYS A 236 -10.39 15.05 25.80
CA CYS A 236 -11.07 13.78 25.55
C CYS A 236 -11.98 13.85 24.32
N ILE A 237 -12.17 12.72 23.65
CA ILE A 237 -13.09 12.55 22.52
C ILE A 237 -14.12 11.49 22.91
N VAL A 238 -15.40 11.88 22.92
CA VAL A 238 -16.53 10.95 23.09
C VAL A 238 -17.55 11.25 22.00
N SER A 239 -17.76 10.30 21.13
CA SER A 239 -18.72 10.40 20.03
C SER A 239 -19.40 9.07 19.78
N ARG A 240 -20.58 9.08 19.15
CA ARG A 240 -21.34 7.88 18.82
C ARG A 240 -21.51 7.78 17.29
N PHE A 241 -21.12 6.66 16.73
CA PHE A 241 -21.26 6.31 15.31
C PHE A 241 -21.97 4.97 15.18
N GLU A 242 -23.08 4.91 14.48
CA GLU A 242 -23.75 3.65 14.08
C GLU A 242 -23.94 2.65 15.26
N GLY A 243 -24.29 3.17 16.43
CA GLY A 243 -24.44 2.34 17.64
C GLY A 243 -23.16 2.14 18.45
N ARG A 244 -21.97 2.33 17.87
CA ARG A 244 -20.68 2.26 18.57
C ARG A 244 -20.36 3.60 19.25
N THR A 245 -19.94 3.56 20.50
CA THR A 245 -19.43 4.74 21.21
C THR A 245 -17.90 4.69 21.20
N VAL A 246 -17.29 5.72 20.63
CA VAL A 246 -15.85 5.92 20.59
C VAL A 246 -15.45 6.80 21.76
N ARG A 247 -14.43 6.38 22.53
CA ARG A 247 -13.95 7.12 23.71
C ARG A 247 -12.43 7.11 23.73
N PHE A 248 -11.85 8.33 23.70
CA PHE A 248 -10.41 8.52 23.89
C PHE A 248 -10.20 9.56 24.98
N SER A 249 -9.29 9.28 25.92
CA SER A 249 -8.86 10.25 26.93
C SER A 249 -7.96 11.32 26.29
N LYS A 250 -7.64 12.37 27.07
CA LYS A 250 -6.54 13.28 26.72
C LYS A 250 -5.22 12.50 26.73
N GLY A 251 -4.33 12.75 25.79
CA GLY A 251 -3.02 12.10 25.70
C GLY A 251 -2.77 11.46 24.34
N GLU A 252 -1.70 10.67 24.26
CA GLU A 252 -1.32 9.93 23.06
C GLU A 252 -2.08 8.61 22.98
N HIS A 253 -2.58 8.29 21.78
CA HIS A 253 -3.29 7.06 21.48
C HIS A 253 -2.78 6.45 20.19
N HIS A 254 -2.60 5.14 20.21
CA HIS A 254 -2.40 4.36 18.99
C HIS A 254 -3.76 3.97 18.42
N LEU A 255 -4.04 4.43 17.20
CA LEU A 255 -5.31 4.24 16.54
C LEU A 255 -5.16 3.17 15.45
N ASP A 256 -6.03 2.20 15.46
CA ASP A 256 -6.22 1.32 14.32
C ASP A 256 -6.99 2.04 13.19
N GLY A 257 -7.25 1.34 12.08
CA GLY A 257 -7.91 1.95 10.94
C GLY A 257 -9.33 2.39 11.23
N GLN A 258 -10.09 1.67 12.06
CA GLN A 258 -11.47 2.03 12.38
C GLN A 258 -11.51 3.19 13.37
N ASP A 259 -10.66 3.17 14.37
CA ASP A 259 -10.54 4.24 15.35
C ASP A 259 -10.07 5.55 14.69
N ALA A 260 -9.12 5.46 13.76
CA ALA A 260 -8.67 6.60 12.97
C ALA A 260 -9.80 7.19 12.12
N LEU A 261 -10.60 6.34 11.45
CA LEU A 261 -11.75 6.76 10.66
C LEU A 261 -12.80 7.47 11.56
N ASP A 262 -13.10 6.87 12.70
CA ASP A 262 -14.05 7.43 13.65
C ASP A 262 -13.58 8.81 14.17
N VAL A 263 -12.29 8.92 14.54
CA VAL A 263 -11.70 10.18 15.04
C VAL A 263 -11.77 11.30 14.01
N VAL A 264 -11.45 11.04 12.74
CA VAL A 264 -11.49 12.08 11.70
C VAL A 264 -12.91 12.48 11.31
N ARG A 265 -13.91 11.61 11.60
CA ARG A 265 -15.35 11.86 11.36
C ARG A 265 -16.05 12.55 12.53
N VAL A 266 -15.45 12.62 13.72
CA VAL A 266 -16.10 13.25 14.91
C VAL A 266 -16.49 14.70 14.62
N ARG A 267 -17.78 14.98 14.67
CA ARG A 267 -18.37 16.33 14.54
C ARG A 267 -18.83 16.88 15.89
N LYS A 268 -19.53 16.04 16.65
CA LYS A 268 -20.02 16.37 17.98
C LYS A 268 -19.23 15.58 19.00
N ASN A 269 -18.43 16.26 19.80
CA ASN A 269 -17.69 15.68 20.89
C ASN A 269 -18.43 15.95 22.19
N ARG A 270 -18.92 14.90 22.85
CA ARG A 270 -19.64 15.03 24.12
C ARG A 270 -18.78 15.54 25.27
N CYS A 271 -17.46 15.33 25.20
CA CYS A 271 -16.53 15.88 26.18
C CYS A 271 -16.29 17.39 26.02
N ASP A 272 -16.45 17.91 24.81
CA ASP A 272 -16.18 19.32 24.51
C ASP A 272 -17.22 19.85 23.51
N PRO A 273 -18.38 20.33 24.03
CA PRO A 273 -19.43 20.84 23.15
C PRO A 273 -19.04 22.09 22.35
N SER A 274 -17.94 22.77 22.74
CA SER A 274 -17.43 23.96 22.03
C SER A 274 -16.70 23.61 20.72
N GLN A 275 -16.58 22.33 20.37
CA GLN A 275 -15.91 21.90 19.16
C GLN A 275 -16.67 22.34 17.90
N SER A 276 -15.96 23.08 17.07
CA SER A 276 -16.39 23.57 15.77
C SER A 276 -15.86 22.76 14.60
N ASP A 277 -16.30 23.07 13.38
CA ASP A 277 -15.73 22.53 12.15
C ASP A 277 -14.21 22.79 12.02
N LEU A 278 -13.72 23.89 12.62
CA LEU A 278 -12.28 24.18 12.69
C LEU A 278 -11.52 23.11 13.50
N THR A 279 -12.10 22.64 14.59
CA THR A 279 -11.49 21.57 15.42
C THR A 279 -11.44 20.25 14.65
N ARG A 280 -12.47 19.96 13.84
CA ARG A 280 -12.47 18.81 12.94
C ARG A 280 -11.37 18.93 11.89
N ALA A 281 -11.24 20.08 11.23
CA ALA A 281 -10.18 20.31 10.25
C ALA A 281 -8.77 20.13 10.84
N ARG A 282 -8.55 20.63 12.07
CA ARG A 282 -7.28 20.41 12.79
C ARG A 282 -7.01 18.94 13.06
N ARG A 283 -8.00 18.15 13.48
CA ARG A 283 -7.85 16.70 13.69
C ARG A 283 -7.53 15.96 12.40
N GLN A 284 -8.18 16.32 11.29
CA GLN A 284 -7.87 15.76 9.98
C GLN A 284 -6.44 16.07 9.57
N GLN A 285 -5.94 17.27 9.84
CA GLN A 285 -4.55 17.63 9.58
C GLN A 285 -3.57 16.86 10.48
N GLN A 286 -3.86 16.76 11.79
CA GLN A 286 -3.06 15.93 12.71
C GLN A 286 -3.01 14.48 12.27
N PHE A 287 -4.10 13.92 11.74
CA PHE A 287 -4.12 12.58 11.18
C PHE A 287 -3.19 12.46 9.96
N LEU A 288 -3.23 13.41 9.04
CA LEU A 288 -2.33 13.41 7.86
C LEU A 288 -0.86 13.48 8.29
N GLU A 289 -0.54 14.31 9.27
CA GLU A 289 0.82 14.40 9.84
C GLU A 289 1.23 13.08 10.52
N ALA A 290 0.31 12.41 11.24
CA ALA A 290 0.55 11.12 11.86
C ALA A 290 0.81 10.01 10.82
N VAL A 291 0.04 9.98 9.74
CA VAL A 291 0.25 9.06 8.59
C VAL A 291 1.61 9.31 7.96
N LYS A 292 1.96 10.57 7.70
CA LYS A 292 3.25 10.97 7.15
C LYS A 292 4.41 10.51 8.06
N GLY A 293 4.35 10.84 9.35
CA GLY A 293 5.37 10.42 10.31
C GLY A 293 5.51 8.89 10.40
N ARG A 294 4.39 8.16 10.22
CA ARG A 294 4.42 6.70 10.21
C ARG A 294 5.07 6.15 8.94
N LEU A 295 4.81 6.74 7.78
CA LEU A 295 5.43 6.34 6.50
C LEU A 295 6.96 6.48 6.50
N TYR A 296 7.48 7.53 7.16
CA TYR A 296 8.92 7.76 7.30
C TYR A 296 9.58 6.93 8.41
N ASN A 297 8.80 6.20 9.20
CA ASN A 297 9.37 5.33 10.23
C ASN A 297 10.01 4.09 9.60
N PRO A 298 11.33 3.84 9.82
CA PRO A 298 12.03 2.70 9.23
C PRO A 298 11.42 1.35 9.61
N LEU A 299 10.73 1.25 10.76
CA LEU A 299 10.03 0.02 11.17
C LEU A 299 8.83 -0.31 10.26
N VAL A 300 8.37 0.62 9.44
CA VAL A 300 7.30 0.38 8.46
C VAL A 300 7.86 -0.08 7.11
N PHE A 301 9.17 0.06 6.86
CA PHE A 301 9.81 -0.37 5.62
C PHE A 301 9.45 -1.81 5.18
N PRO A 302 9.45 -2.83 6.04
CA PRO A 302 9.02 -4.18 5.65
C PRO A 302 7.57 -4.26 5.18
N ARG A 303 6.73 -3.30 5.55
CA ARG A 303 5.31 -3.22 5.17
C ARG A 303 5.05 -2.39 3.91
N TRP A 304 6.06 -1.70 3.36
CA TRP A 304 5.90 -0.80 2.22
C TRP A 304 5.16 -1.39 1.03
N PRO A 305 5.43 -2.63 0.55
CA PRO A 305 4.68 -3.21 -0.56
C PRO A 305 3.19 -3.34 -0.25
N TRP A 306 2.85 -3.69 1.00
CA TRP A 306 1.48 -3.80 1.45
C TRP A 306 0.78 -2.44 1.57
N VAL A 307 1.49 -1.46 2.10
CA VAL A 307 1.02 -0.06 2.19
C VAL A 307 0.81 0.50 0.79
N ALA A 308 1.77 0.34 -0.11
CA ALA A 308 1.72 0.79 -1.49
C ALA A 308 0.51 0.20 -2.24
N TRP A 309 0.20 -1.09 -2.00
CA TRP A 309 -0.97 -1.74 -2.55
C TRP A 309 -2.30 -1.24 -1.97
N ARG A 310 -2.31 -0.81 -0.69
CA ARG A 310 -3.53 -0.38 0.01
C ARG A 310 -3.79 1.12 -0.10
N ALA A 311 -2.75 1.95 -0.24
CA ALA A 311 -2.89 3.40 -0.27
C ALA A 311 -3.84 3.91 -1.37
N PRO A 312 -3.69 3.53 -2.66
CA PRO A 312 -4.63 3.99 -3.68
C PRO A 312 -6.06 3.49 -3.46
N ARG A 313 -6.24 2.38 -2.73
CA ARG A 313 -7.55 1.80 -2.44
C ARG A 313 -8.31 2.49 -1.30
N ALA A 314 -7.67 3.42 -0.61
CA ALA A 314 -8.32 4.28 0.36
C ALA A 314 -9.07 5.45 -0.30
N ILE A 315 -8.84 5.66 -1.59
CA ILE A 315 -9.45 6.74 -2.37
C ILE A 315 -9.97 6.21 -3.71
N ARG A 316 -10.87 6.95 -4.34
CA ARG A 316 -11.23 6.83 -5.74
C ARG A 316 -10.84 8.14 -6.41
N SER A 317 -10.03 8.09 -7.43
CA SER A 317 -9.58 9.26 -8.16
C SER A 317 -9.49 8.95 -9.65
N ASP A 318 -9.74 9.98 -10.48
CA ASP A 318 -9.48 9.95 -11.92
C ASP A 318 -7.97 9.91 -12.21
N MET A 319 -7.15 10.40 -11.26
CA MET A 319 -5.69 10.38 -11.38
C MET A 319 -5.12 8.97 -11.29
N ALA A 320 -4.26 8.62 -12.25
CA ALA A 320 -3.46 7.40 -12.21
C ALA A 320 -2.24 7.56 -11.27
N GLY A 321 -1.42 6.51 -11.16
CA GLY A 321 -0.33 6.45 -10.19
C GLY A 321 0.65 7.62 -10.24
N PHE A 322 1.03 8.08 -11.44
CA PHE A 322 1.92 9.24 -11.58
C PHE A 322 1.27 10.54 -11.08
N GLY A 323 0.01 10.82 -11.43
CA GLY A 323 -0.69 12.00 -10.94
C GLY A 323 -0.86 12.01 -9.42
N LEU A 324 -1.11 10.84 -8.80
CA LEU A 324 -1.14 10.71 -7.33
C LEU A 324 0.25 10.94 -6.69
N MET A 325 1.32 10.54 -7.36
CA MET A 325 2.68 10.83 -6.89
C MET A 325 3.04 12.30 -7.05
N GLU A 326 2.71 12.92 -8.17
CA GLU A 326 2.88 14.36 -8.38
C GLU A 326 2.14 15.15 -7.30
N LEU A 327 0.89 14.79 -7.03
CA LEU A 327 0.11 15.40 -5.94
C LEU A 327 0.80 15.23 -4.58
N TYR A 328 1.34 14.05 -4.28
CA TYR A 328 2.09 13.81 -3.04
C TYR A 328 3.32 14.72 -2.94
N PHE A 329 4.15 14.78 -3.99
CA PHE A 329 5.34 15.63 -4.00
C PHE A 329 4.99 17.11 -3.88
N ASP A 330 3.95 17.55 -4.55
CA ASP A 330 3.52 18.95 -4.50
C ASP A 330 2.98 19.32 -3.11
N THR A 331 2.25 18.43 -2.45
CA THR A 331 1.82 18.62 -1.06
C THR A 331 2.99 18.68 -0.06
N GLU A 332 4.10 17.98 -0.33
CA GLU A 332 5.31 18.03 0.50
C GLU A 332 6.09 19.33 0.33
N THR A 333 6.17 19.83 -0.90
CA THR A 333 6.97 21.04 -1.22
C THR A 333 6.21 22.33 -0.92
N SER A 334 4.89 22.32 -0.97
CA SER A 334 4.04 23.51 -0.80
C SER A 334 3.89 24.00 0.65
N GLY A 335 4.44 23.29 1.61
CA GLY A 335 4.39 23.69 3.03
C GLY A 335 2.99 23.56 3.67
N LYS A 336 2.82 24.16 4.84
CA LYS A 336 1.56 24.11 5.61
C LYS A 336 0.55 25.08 5.04
N LEU A 337 -0.46 24.54 4.33
CA LEU A 337 -1.57 25.36 3.82
C LEU A 337 -2.47 25.87 4.95
N LYS A 338 -2.76 27.16 4.96
CA LYS A 338 -3.76 27.74 5.87
C LYS A 338 -5.16 27.28 5.44
N PRO A 339 -5.94 26.60 6.31
CA PRO A 339 -7.28 26.20 5.97
C PRO A 339 -8.17 27.44 5.81
N ARG A 340 -8.78 27.59 4.65
CA ARG A 340 -9.84 28.58 4.40
C ARG A 340 -11.18 27.86 4.37
N ILE A 341 -12.21 28.53 4.86
CA ILE A 341 -13.58 28.01 4.89
C ILE A 341 -14.48 29.06 4.23
N LEU A 342 -15.21 28.67 3.20
CA LEU A 342 -16.20 29.51 2.57
C LEU A 342 -17.32 29.81 3.61
N PRO A 343 -17.71 31.07 3.85
CA PRO A 343 -18.82 31.36 4.75
C PRO A 343 -20.10 30.68 4.27
N LEU A 344 -20.90 30.14 5.19
CA LEU A 344 -22.12 29.39 4.87
C LEU A 344 -23.15 30.25 4.06
N GLN A 345 -23.21 31.55 4.35
CA GLN A 345 -24.04 32.53 3.66
C GLN A 345 -23.16 33.64 3.08
N ALA A 346 -22.18 33.27 2.28
CA ALA A 346 -21.30 34.23 1.63
C ALA A 346 -22.08 35.14 0.69
N SER A 347 -21.90 36.44 0.83
CA SER A 347 -22.38 37.39 -0.19
C SER A 347 -21.63 37.14 -1.52
N PRO A 348 -22.18 37.58 -2.67
CA PRO A 348 -21.47 37.44 -3.96
C PRO A 348 -20.03 37.97 -3.93
N ALA A 349 -19.83 39.14 -3.29
CA ALA A 349 -18.51 39.76 -3.14
C ALA A 349 -17.56 38.91 -2.26
N GLN A 350 -18.05 38.41 -1.12
CA GLN A 350 -17.25 37.52 -0.25
C GLN A 350 -16.89 36.23 -0.94
N LYS A 351 -17.82 35.63 -1.69
CA LYS A 351 -17.57 34.43 -2.48
C LYS A 351 -16.47 34.67 -3.52
N GLN A 352 -16.59 35.75 -4.31
CA GLN A 352 -15.58 36.11 -5.31
C GLN A 352 -14.21 36.34 -4.69
N GLU A 353 -14.14 37.03 -3.54
CA GLU A 353 -12.87 37.25 -2.86
C GLU A 353 -12.22 35.96 -2.35
N GLU A 354 -12.98 35.02 -1.77
CA GLU A 354 -12.44 33.74 -1.33
C GLU A 354 -11.99 32.86 -2.52
N VAL A 355 -12.74 32.90 -3.63
CA VAL A 355 -12.37 32.24 -4.88
C VAL A 355 -11.09 32.85 -5.45
N ARG A 356 -10.96 34.16 -5.52
CA ARG A 356 -9.76 34.84 -5.97
C ARG A 356 -8.55 34.45 -5.12
N ARG A 357 -8.67 34.53 -3.79
CA ARG A 357 -7.60 34.12 -2.87
C ARG A 357 -7.22 32.64 -3.00
N PHE A 358 -8.17 31.79 -3.35
CA PHE A 358 -7.92 30.39 -3.64
C PHE A 358 -7.14 30.21 -4.95
N LEU A 359 -7.47 30.98 -5.99
CA LEU A 359 -6.80 30.93 -7.28
C LEU A 359 -5.41 31.57 -7.28
N ASP A 360 -5.16 32.53 -6.39
CA ASP A 360 -3.86 33.19 -6.26
C ASP A 360 -2.83 32.32 -5.50
N GLY A 361 -3.28 31.39 -4.65
CA GLY A 361 -2.43 30.45 -3.90
C GLY A 361 -2.23 30.80 -2.46
#